data_a5c4dd95deeb7532fd586f365ecc694f
#
_entry.id   a5c4dd95deeb7532fd586f365ecc694f
#
_cell.length_a   1.000
_cell.length_b   1.000
_cell.length_c   1.000
_cell.angle_alpha   90.00
_cell.angle_beta   90.00
_cell.angle_gamma   90.00
#
_symmetry.space_group_name_H-M   'P 1'
#
loop_
_entity.id
_entity.type
_entity.pdbx_description
1 polymer ?
#
loop_
_entity_poly.entity_id
_entity_poly.type
_entity_poly.pdbx_seq_one_letter_code
_entity_poly.pdbx_strand_id
1 'polypeptide(L)'
;MYALADASNRITIENRGETFEGRPLLLLTITSPKNHSNIEQIQQEHLNATESNNTDTQNRPIVVYQGFSIHGNEPSGSNASLLAGYYLAAAEGPEINELLDNVVILFDPSYNPDGLQRFAYWANTKSNMNLNTYPNDR
;
A
#
# COMPACT_ATOMS: atom_id res chain seq x y z
N MET A 1 9.27 2.09 3.34
CA MET A 1 7.95 2.33 3.96
C MET A 1 8.08 2.80 5.41
N TYR A 2 8.86 2.16 6.30
CA TYR A 2 9.01 2.61 7.69
C TYR A 2 9.47 4.07 7.78
N ALA A 3 10.55 4.45 7.10
CA ALA A 3 11.03 5.84 7.11
C ALA A 3 9.98 6.85 6.60
N LEU A 4 9.08 6.43 5.70
CA LEU A 4 7.99 7.27 5.22
C LEU A 4 6.91 7.45 6.28
N ALA A 5 6.55 6.39 7.00
CA ALA A 5 5.60 6.46 8.11
C ALA A 5 6.15 7.30 9.26
N ASP A 6 7.44 7.17 9.57
CA ASP A 6 8.10 7.97 10.63
C ASP A 6 8.15 9.48 10.28
N ALA A 7 8.20 9.81 8.98
CA ALA A 7 8.31 11.18 8.51
C ALA A 7 6.97 11.90 8.28
N SER A 8 5.84 11.18 8.27
CA SER A 8 4.54 11.75 7.91
C SER A 8 3.44 11.38 8.91
N ASN A 9 2.73 12.38 9.40
CA ASN A 9 1.55 12.20 10.26
C ASN A 9 0.29 11.72 9.49
N ARG A 10 0.41 11.50 8.18
CA ARG A 10 -0.65 10.95 7.32
C ARG A 10 -0.59 9.44 7.21
N ILE A 11 0.43 8.79 7.79
CA ILE A 11 0.68 7.36 7.60
C ILE A 11 0.89 6.67 8.94
N THR A 12 0.18 5.56 9.13
CA THR A 12 0.55 4.54 10.10
C THR A 12 0.91 3.26 9.37
N ILE A 13 1.77 2.42 9.97
CA ILE A 13 2.26 1.19 9.36
C ILE A 13 2.12 0.01 10.32
N GLU A 14 1.63 -1.10 9.80
CA GLU A 14 1.48 -2.35 10.53
C GLU A 14 2.27 -3.46 9.83
N ASN A 15 2.93 -4.30 10.61
CA ASN A 15 3.43 -5.59 10.13
C ASN A 15 2.33 -6.64 10.37
N ARG A 16 1.74 -7.14 9.29
CA ARG A 16 0.63 -8.12 9.29
C ARG A 16 1.12 -9.56 9.37
N GLY A 17 2.40 -9.78 9.51
CA GLY A 17 3.03 -11.07 9.56
C GLY A 17 4.23 -11.17 8.63
N GLU A 18 4.69 -12.39 8.40
CA GLU A 18 5.86 -12.66 7.58
C GLU A 18 5.52 -13.64 6.47
N THR A 19 6.24 -13.50 5.37
CA THR A 19 6.22 -14.47 4.28
C THR A 19 6.92 -15.77 4.68
N PHE A 20 6.85 -16.78 3.80
CA PHE A 20 7.59 -18.03 4.00
C PHE A 20 9.11 -17.81 4.10
N GLU A 21 9.66 -16.79 3.44
CA GLU A 21 11.08 -16.43 3.49
C GLU A 21 11.41 -15.37 4.57
N GLY A 22 10.49 -15.09 5.50
CA GLY A 22 10.69 -14.20 6.64
C GLY A 22 10.68 -12.70 6.29
N ARG A 23 10.04 -12.29 5.18
CA ARG A 23 9.89 -10.87 4.85
C ARG A 23 8.60 -10.32 5.43
N PRO A 24 8.60 -9.09 5.97
CA PRO A 24 7.40 -8.51 6.54
C PRO A 24 6.32 -8.24 5.48
N LEU A 25 5.07 -8.52 5.83
CA LEU A 25 3.89 -8.14 5.08
C LEU A 25 3.36 -6.84 5.67
N LEU A 26 3.58 -5.74 4.96
CA LEU A 26 3.29 -4.40 5.44
C LEU A 26 1.94 -3.90 4.95
N LEU A 27 1.17 -3.31 5.86
CA LEU A 27 -0.02 -2.55 5.53
C LEU A 27 0.14 -1.13 6.08
N LEU A 28 0.02 -0.14 5.21
CA LEU A 28 -0.03 1.26 5.60
C LEU A 28 -1.48 1.74 5.59
N THR A 29 -1.87 2.49 6.61
CA THR A 29 -3.10 3.27 6.58
C THR A 29 -2.71 4.71 6.26
N ILE A 30 -3.18 5.22 5.13
CA ILE A 30 -2.88 6.57 4.64
C ILE A 30 -4.17 7.38 4.59
N THR A 31 -4.21 8.47 5.36
CA THR A 31 -5.35 9.38 5.45
C THR A 31 -4.94 10.69 6.11
N SER A 32 -5.87 11.63 6.31
CA SER A 32 -5.55 12.87 7.03
C SER A 32 -5.28 12.62 8.52
N PRO A 33 -4.50 13.49 9.19
CA PRO A 33 -4.30 13.40 10.64
C PRO A 33 -5.59 13.43 11.45
N LYS A 34 -6.61 14.14 10.94
CA LYS A 34 -7.95 14.18 11.53
C LYS A 34 -8.60 12.79 11.52
N ASN A 35 -8.53 12.10 10.38
CA ASN A 35 -9.07 10.74 10.26
C ASN A 35 -8.27 9.75 11.10
N HIS A 36 -6.95 9.87 11.17
CA HIS A 36 -6.12 9.04 12.06
C HIS A 36 -6.55 9.16 13.52
N SER A 37 -6.90 10.36 13.98
CA SER A 37 -7.39 10.56 15.36
C SER A 37 -8.75 9.90 15.63
N ASN A 38 -9.50 9.53 14.59
CA ASN A 38 -10.83 8.93 14.67
C ASN A 38 -10.90 7.57 13.97
N ILE A 39 -9.76 6.92 13.71
CA ILE A 39 -9.71 5.76 12.82
C ILE A 39 -10.55 4.57 13.33
N GLU A 40 -10.58 4.34 14.64
CA GLU A 40 -11.38 3.28 15.26
C GLU A 40 -12.88 3.54 15.08
N GLN A 41 -13.31 4.79 15.21
CA GLN A 41 -14.70 5.18 14.98
C GLN A 41 -15.08 4.97 13.51
N ILE A 42 -14.23 5.41 12.59
CA ILE A 42 -14.43 5.22 11.14
C ILE A 42 -14.56 3.73 10.81
N GLN A 43 -13.68 2.89 11.37
CA GLN A 43 -13.74 1.44 11.19
C GLN A 43 -15.08 0.87 11.71
N GLN A 44 -15.50 1.26 12.92
CA GLN A 44 -16.74 0.76 13.50
C GLN A 44 -17.97 1.19 12.70
N GLU A 45 -17.99 2.41 12.19
CA GLU A 45 -19.07 2.91 11.34
C GLU A 45 -19.17 2.12 10.02
N HIS A 46 -18.03 1.73 9.42
CA HIS A 46 -18.00 0.87 8.24
C HIS A 46 -18.52 -0.55 8.54
N LEU A 47 -18.11 -1.14 9.66
CA LEU A 47 -18.61 -2.45 10.10
C LEU A 47 -20.11 -2.43 10.34
N ASN A 48 -20.61 -1.44 11.09
CA ASN A 48 -22.04 -1.28 11.36
C ASN A 48 -22.87 -1.09 10.08
N ALA A 49 -22.31 -0.42 9.08
CA ALA A 49 -22.99 -0.21 7.80
C ALA A 49 -23.13 -1.51 6.99
N THR A 50 -22.14 -2.40 7.07
CA THR A 50 -22.22 -3.71 6.40
C THR A 50 -23.23 -4.63 7.08
N GLU A 51 -23.38 -4.54 8.40
CA GLU A 51 -24.30 -5.40 9.16
C GLU A 51 -25.75 -4.93 9.11
N SER A 52 -25.99 -3.61 9.06
CA SER A 52 -27.33 -3.03 9.24
C SER A 52 -28.07 -2.68 7.95
N ASN A 53 -27.50 -2.93 6.77
CA ASN A 53 -27.99 -2.40 5.48
C ASN A 53 -28.20 -0.87 5.49
N ASN A 54 -27.55 -0.16 6.41
CA ASN A 54 -27.61 1.28 6.48
C ASN A 54 -26.73 1.90 5.39
N THR A 55 -27.36 2.47 4.38
CA THR A 55 -26.71 3.07 3.21
C THR A 55 -26.37 4.55 3.39
N ASP A 56 -26.51 5.12 4.60
CA ASP A 56 -26.07 6.50 4.83
C ASP A 56 -24.55 6.59 4.81
N THR A 57 -24.01 6.95 3.65
CA THR A 57 -22.59 7.09 3.38
C THR A 57 -22.11 8.55 3.34
N GLN A 58 -23.02 9.51 3.54
CA GLN A 58 -22.75 10.92 3.23
C GLN A 58 -21.71 11.59 4.13
N ASN A 59 -21.41 11.01 5.29
CA ASN A 59 -20.52 11.65 6.26
C ASN A 59 -19.33 10.77 6.66
N ARG A 60 -19.04 9.73 5.91
CA ARG A 60 -17.93 8.80 6.22
C ARG A 60 -16.86 8.84 5.13
N PRO A 61 -15.58 8.83 5.49
CA PRO A 61 -14.51 8.64 4.52
C PRO A 61 -14.70 7.32 3.76
N ILE A 62 -14.41 7.32 2.48
CA ILE A 62 -14.36 6.09 1.68
C ILE A 62 -13.13 5.29 2.08
N VAL A 63 -13.27 3.98 2.26
CA VAL A 63 -12.12 3.09 2.46
C VAL A 63 -11.74 2.45 1.14
N VAL A 64 -10.50 2.66 0.71
CA VAL A 64 -9.95 2.13 -0.54
C VAL A 64 -8.79 1.20 -0.22
N TYR A 65 -8.80 -0.02 -0.73
CA TYR A 65 -7.66 -0.92 -0.65
C TYR A 65 -6.82 -0.83 -1.93
N GLN A 66 -5.55 -0.46 -1.77
CA GLN A 66 -4.56 -0.35 -2.85
C GLN A 66 -3.44 -1.37 -2.63
N GLY A 67 -3.41 -2.42 -3.43
CA GLY A 67 -2.35 -3.42 -3.37
C GLY A 67 -1.51 -3.46 -4.64
N PHE A 68 -0.21 -3.71 -4.47
CA PHE A 68 0.78 -3.68 -5.54
C PHE A 68 1.52 -5.00 -5.67
N SER A 69 1.94 -5.33 -6.89
CA SER A 69 2.82 -6.47 -7.23
C SER A 69 2.42 -7.81 -6.61
N ILE A 70 1.34 -8.39 -7.09
CA ILE A 70 0.96 -9.77 -6.74
C ILE A 70 1.90 -10.81 -7.40
N HIS A 71 2.37 -10.53 -8.61
CA HIS A 71 3.34 -11.37 -9.31
C HIS A 71 4.76 -10.78 -9.19
N GLY A 72 5.69 -11.56 -8.63
CA GLY A 72 7.04 -11.09 -8.34
C GLY A 72 7.85 -10.69 -9.58
N ASN A 73 7.56 -11.30 -10.74
CA ASN A 73 8.18 -10.96 -12.02
C ASN A 73 7.56 -9.75 -12.74
N GLU A 74 6.66 -9.03 -12.04
CA GLU A 74 6.06 -7.77 -12.49
C GLU A 74 6.45 -6.63 -11.53
N PRO A 75 7.72 -6.20 -11.52
CA PRO A 75 8.26 -5.35 -10.47
C PRO A 75 7.76 -3.90 -10.52
N SER A 76 7.14 -3.49 -11.63
CA SER A 76 6.66 -2.12 -11.84
C SER A 76 5.68 -1.64 -10.78
N GLY A 77 4.80 -2.53 -10.30
CA GLY A 77 3.84 -2.21 -9.25
C GLY A 77 4.53 -1.83 -7.94
N SER A 78 5.46 -2.66 -7.43
CA SER A 78 6.20 -2.35 -6.22
C SER A 78 7.08 -1.11 -6.35
N ASN A 79 7.68 -0.87 -7.53
CA ASN A 79 8.41 0.36 -7.78
C ASN A 79 7.48 1.58 -7.77
N ALA A 80 6.30 1.47 -8.38
CA ALA A 80 5.30 2.55 -8.38
C ALA A 80 4.76 2.82 -6.97
N SER A 81 4.63 1.80 -6.11
CA SER A 81 4.16 1.97 -4.73
C SER A 81 5.06 2.90 -3.91
N LEU A 82 6.37 2.92 -4.15
CA LEU A 82 7.29 3.84 -3.49
C LEU A 82 6.96 5.30 -3.81
N LEU A 83 6.72 5.60 -5.10
CA LEU A 83 6.38 6.94 -5.55
C LEU A 83 4.96 7.35 -5.13
N ALA A 84 4.00 6.44 -5.22
CA ALA A 84 2.63 6.69 -4.79
C ALA A 84 2.56 6.95 -3.28
N GLY A 85 3.22 6.12 -2.46
CA GLY A 85 3.29 6.32 -1.02
C GLY A 85 3.98 7.65 -0.65
N TYR A 86 5.08 7.98 -1.33
CA TYR A 86 5.76 9.27 -1.13
C TYR A 86 4.86 10.46 -1.49
N TYR A 87 4.16 10.39 -2.62
CA TYR A 87 3.23 11.43 -3.04
C TYR A 87 2.12 11.65 -1.99
N LEU A 88 1.47 10.58 -1.53
CA LEU A 88 0.40 10.66 -0.52
C LEU A 88 0.91 11.21 0.82
N ALA A 89 2.17 10.91 1.18
CA ALA A 89 2.79 11.39 2.40
C ALA A 89 3.17 12.87 2.37
N ALA A 90 3.70 13.35 1.22
CA ALA A 90 4.44 14.60 1.13
C ALA A 90 3.79 15.67 0.25
N ALA A 91 2.83 15.32 -0.60
CA ALA A 91 2.16 16.31 -1.44
C ALA A 91 1.39 17.34 -0.63
N GLU A 92 1.43 18.59 -1.06
CA GLU A 92 0.78 19.72 -0.41
C GLU A 92 -0.28 20.35 -1.33
N GLY A 93 -1.23 21.04 -0.71
CA GLY A 93 -2.26 21.78 -1.42
C GLY A 93 -3.67 21.28 -1.15
N PRO A 94 -4.70 22.03 -1.61
CA PRO A 94 -6.09 21.74 -1.26
C PRO A 94 -6.58 20.40 -1.81
N GLU A 95 -6.16 20.00 -2.99
CA GLU A 95 -6.61 18.76 -3.63
C GLU A 95 -6.22 17.50 -2.84
N ILE A 96 -4.96 17.41 -2.41
CA ILE A 96 -4.49 16.26 -1.62
C ILE A 96 -5.09 16.28 -0.21
N ASN A 97 -5.28 17.45 0.37
CA ASN A 97 -5.89 17.57 1.69
C ASN A 97 -7.36 17.13 1.63
N GLU A 98 -8.11 17.57 0.63
CA GLU A 98 -9.50 17.15 0.41
C GLU A 98 -9.60 15.64 0.15
N LEU A 99 -8.70 15.09 -0.67
CA LEU A 99 -8.62 13.65 -0.90
C LEU A 99 -8.46 12.89 0.42
N LEU A 100 -7.45 13.24 1.21
CA LEU A 100 -7.13 12.52 2.45
C LEU A 100 -8.15 12.76 3.57
N ASP A 101 -8.89 13.87 3.56
CA ASP A 101 -9.99 14.09 4.48
C ASP A 101 -11.21 13.20 4.18
N ASN A 102 -11.38 12.81 2.92
CA ASN A 102 -12.52 12.02 2.47
C ASN A 102 -12.20 10.55 2.22
N VAL A 103 -10.94 10.14 2.31
CA VAL A 103 -10.52 8.78 1.98
C VAL A 103 -9.57 8.22 3.04
N VAL A 104 -9.77 6.96 3.39
CA VAL A 104 -8.79 6.12 4.11
C VAL A 104 -8.24 5.09 3.13
N ILE A 105 -6.95 5.15 2.85
CA ILE A 105 -6.29 4.23 1.93
C ILE A 105 -5.58 3.15 2.76
N LEU A 106 -6.00 1.90 2.59
CA LEU A 106 -5.29 0.72 3.04
C LEU A 106 -4.30 0.32 1.95
N PHE A 107 -3.03 0.60 2.17
CA PHE A 107 -1.99 0.55 1.15
C PHE A 107 -1.03 -0.60 1.41
N ASP A 108 -1.05 -1.61 0.53
CA ASP A 108 -0.11 -2.73 0.56
C ASP A 108 0.95 -2.55 -0.53
N PRO A 109 2.19 -2.24 -0.17
CA PRO A 109 3.23 -1.90 -1.14
C PRO A 109 3.73 -3.08 -1.96
N SER A 110 3.53 -4.30 -1.50
CA SER A 110 3.91 -5.52 -2.22
C SER A 110 3.23 -6.76 -1.64
N TYR A 111 2.28 -7.31 -2.35
CA TYR A 111 1.62 -8.57 -1.98
C TYR A 111 2.56 -9.78 -1.95
N ASN A 112 3.60 -9.77 -2.77
CA ASN A 112 4.50 -10.91 -2.96
C ASN A 112 5.96 -10.50 -2.90
N PRO A 113 6.46 -10.09 -1.72
CA PRO A 113 7.84 -9.66 -1.59
C PRO A 113 8.87 -10.79 -1.83
N ASP A 114 8.50 -12.06 -1.58
CA ASP A 114 9.37 -13.21 -1.90
C ASP A 114 9.55 -13.37 -3.40
N GLY A 115 8.44 -13.36 -4.15
CA GLY A 115 8.48 -13.44 -5.60
C GLY A 115 9.24 -12.28 -6.23
N LEU A 116 9.05 -11.06 -5.71
CA LEU A 116 9.79 -9.88 -6.15
C LEU A 116 11.31 -10.03 -5.94
N GLN A 117 11.73 -10.50 -4.77
CA GLN A 117 13.14 -10.73 -4.46
C GLN A 117 13.76 -11.83 -5.35
N ARG A 118 13.03 -12.92 -5.57
CA ARG A 118 13.49 -14.00 -6.46
C ARG A 118 13.69 -13.51 -7.88
N PHE A 119 12.73 -12.73 -8.39
CA PHE A 119 12.84 -12.14 -9.72
C PHE A 119 14.00 -11.14 -9.81
N ALA A 120 14.15 -10.25 -8.83
CA ALA A 120 15.25 -9.29 -8.80
C ALA A 120 16.62 -9.98 -8.77
N TYR A 121 16.75 -11.03 -7.95
CA TYR A 121 17.98 -11.83 -7.90
C TYR A 121 18.25 -12.50 -9.26
N TRP A 122 17.25 -13.15 -9.85
CA TRP A 122 17.38 -13.76 -11.16
C TRP A 122 17.79 -12.74 -12.24
N ALA A 123 17.09 -11.62 -12.33
CA ALA A 123 17.35 -10.58 -13.32
C ALA A 123 18.77 -10.02 -13.20
N ASN A 124 19.26 -9.81 -11.97
CA ASN A 124 20.59 -9.28 -11.71
C ASN A 124 21.71 -10.30 -11.97
N THR A 125 21.47 -11.58 -11.68
CA THR A 125 22.47 -12.63 -11.86
C THR A 125 22.54 -13.16 -13.30
N LYS A 126 21.45 -13.04 -14.05
CA LYS A 126 21.34 -13.47 -15.45
C LYS A 126 21.42 -12.32 -16.45
N SER A 127 21.72 -11.11 -15.97
CA SER A 127 21.93 -9.95 -16.86
C SER A 127 23.16 -10.17 -17.73
N ASN A 128 22.96 -10.08 -19.05
CA ASN A 128 23.99 -10.17 -20.06
C ASN A 128 23.92 -8.93 -20.98
N MET A 129 24.96 -8.74 -21.80
CA MET A 129 24.92 -7.72 -22.86
C MET A 129 23.75 -7.92 -23.84
N ASN A 130 23.30 -9.17 -24.01
CA ASN A 130 22.11 -9.52 -24.75
C ASN A 130 20.97 -9.89 -23.79
N LEU A 131 19.76 -9.37 -24.06
CA LEU A 131 18.57 -9.68 -23.29
C LEU A 131 18.27 -11.18 -23.33
N ASN A 132 18.19 -11.82 -22.16
CA ASN A 132 17.72 -13.20 -22.07
C ASN A 132 16.19 -13.21 -22.13
N THR A 133 15.65 -13.66 -23.27
CA THR A 133 14.20 -13.73 -23.51
C THR A 133 13.62 -15.12 -23.20
N TYR A 134 14.42 -16.08 -22.73
CA TYR A 134 13.96 -17.44 -22.52
C TYR A 134 13.11 -17.54 -21.22
N PRO A 135 11.80 -17.83 -21.36
CA PRO A 135 10.89 -17.73 -20.21
C PRO A 135 11.10 -18.80 -19.13
N ASN A 136 11.75 -19.93 -19.48
CA ASN A 136 11.99 -21.04 -18.56
C ASN A 136 13.27 -20.86 -17.71
N ASP A 137 14.04 -19.82 -17.95
CA ASP A 137 15.22 -19.47 -17.13
C ASP A 137 14.87 -18.64 -15.88
N ARG A 138 13.60 -18.50 -15.56
CA ARG A 138 13.06 -17.68 -14.44
C ARG A 138 12.87 -18.50 -13.18
#